data_4ab82fbe0a8a2ac5538c63d32c5f3151
#
_entry.id   4ab82fbe0a8a2ac5538c63d32c5f3151
#
_cell.length_a   1.000
_cell.length_b   1.000
_cell.length_c   1.000
_cell.angle_alpha   90.00
_cell.angle_beta   90.00
_cell.angle_gamma   90.00
#
_symmetry.space_group_name_H-M   'P 1'
#
loop_
_entity.id
_entity.type
_entity.pdbx_description
1 polymer ?
#
loop_
_entity_poly.entity_id
_entity_poly.type
_entity_poly.pdbx_seq_one_letter_code
_entity_poly.pdbx_strand_id
1 'polypeptide(L)'
;MMAATRRITCLLLAVSASSTSAFAPISPTVRPATQLAAINKKNDDNSMMSQFANVASLSILATTLLFNPLPSHADGQTKEFKLPPIDQSDKSRCVLNSSKMGQANAARDKLYDLRECKLSGVKGAEFDLSGVIMTDTDISNANFRDAQFSKGYLRNSNFDGADFTNAIVDRASFKGSSLRGTIFQNAVLTATSFDGADVENADFSDAYIGDFDIRNLCKNPTLKGENPTTGADTALSAGCLGPK
;
A
#
# COMPACT_ATOMS: atom_id res chain seq x y z
N MET A 1 -36.95 54.38 29.92
CA MET A 1 -37.51 55.18 28.80
C MET A 1 -36.93 54.68 27.51
N MET A 2 -37.84 54.38 26.58
CA MET A 2 -37.66 54.05 25.13
C MET A 2 -36.89 52.78 24.77
N ALA A 3 -37.68 51.75 24.50
CA ALA A 3 -37.36 50.58 23.71
C ALA A 3 -37.26 50.93 22.23
N ALA A 4 -36.23 50.42 21.56
CA ALA A 4 -36.13 50.45 20.10
C ALA A 4 -36.13 49.01 19.56
N THR A 5 -37.30 48.60 19.07
CA THR A 5 -37.56 47.35 18.41
C THR A 5 -37.08 47.45 16.97
N ARG A 6 -36.03 46.68 16.59
CA ARG A 6 -35.65 46.51 15.17
C ARG A 6 -36.26 45.24 14.63
N ARG A 7 -37.22 45.40 13.71
CA ARG A 7 -37.81 44.35 12.90
C ARG A 7 -36.78 43.94 11.83
N ILE A 8 -36.41 42.66 11.81
CA ILE A 8 -35.63 42.06 10.72
C ILE A 8 -36.64 41.48 9.74
N THR A 9 -36.70 42.06 8.56
CA THR A 9 -37.52 41.62 7.43
C THR A 9 -36.79 40.46 6.74
N CYS A 10 -37.37 39.25 6.80
CA CYS A 10 -36.94 38.11 5.97
C CYS A 10 -37.26 38.35 4.52
N LEU A 11 -36.24 38.43 3.67
CA LEU A 11 -36.38 38.47 2.22
C LEU A 11 -36.26 37.02 1.72
N LEU A 12 -37.40 36.43 1.30
CA LEU A 12 -37.47 35.15 0.61
C LEU A 12 -37.02 35.38 -0.86
N LEU A 13 -35.86 34.85 -1.19
CA LEU A 13 -35.43 34.69 -2.59
C LEU A 13 -35.79 33.27 -3.04
N ALA A 14 -36.81 33.18 -3.88
CA ALA A 14 -37.14 31.99 -4.63
C ALA A 14 -36.09 31.76 -5.71
N VAL A 15 -35.36 30.65 -5.65
CA VAL A 15 -34.49 30.16 -6.73
C VAL A 15 -35.25 29.06 -7.47
N SER A 16 -35.56 29.36 -8.71
CA SER A 16 -36.23 28.53 -9.70
C SER A 16 -35.42 27.26 -10.00
N ALA A 17 -36.11 26.14 -9.99
CA ALA A 17 -35.61 24.84 -10.48
C ALA A 17 -35.51 24.87 -12.01
N SER A 18 -34.37 24.37 -12.52
CA SER A 18 -34.30 23.97 -13.92
C SER A 18 -33.24 22.91 -14.13
N SER A 19 -33.69 21.89 -14.82
CA SER A 19 -32.98 20.87 -15.60
C SER A 19 -32.45 19.66 -14.85
N THR A 20 -33.33 18.69 -14.70
CA THR A 20 -33.02 17.25 -14.59
C THR A 20 -32.53 16.74 -15.93
N SER A 21 -31.25 16.47 -16.07
CA SER A 21 -30.74 15.60 -17.13
C SER A 21 -30.80 14.15 -16.65
N ALA A 22 -31.70 13.38 -17.24
CA ALA A 22 -31.85 11.97 -17.02
C ALA A 22 -30.63 11.21 -17.54
N PHE A 23 -29.87 10.58 -16.66
CA PHE A 23 -28.91 9.56 -17.05
C PHE A 23 -29.67 8.26 -17.34
N ALA A 24 -29.63 7.80 -18.58
CA ALA A 24 -30.09 6.49 -18.99
C ALA A 24 -29.13 5.40 -18.46
N PRO A 25 -29.63 4.26 -17.95
CA PRO A 25 -28.78 3.17 -17.54
C PRO A 25 -28.22 2.45 -18.76
N ILE A 26 -26.87 2.35 -18.84
CA ILE A 26 -26.18 1.54 -19.83
C ILE A 26 -26.29 0.08 -19.37
N SER A 27 -27.09 -0.73 -20.06
CA SER A 27 -27.18 -2.18 -19.88
C SER A 27 -25.89 -2.83 -20.37
N PRO A 28 -25.25 -3.73 -19.61
CA PRO A 28 -24.14 -4.51 -20.12
C PRO A 28 -24.69 -5.61 -21.04
N THR A 29 -24.42 -5.49 -22.35
CA THR A 29 -24.62 -6.57 -23.31
C THR A 29 -23.60 -7.67 -23.05
N VAL A 30 -24.06 -8.74 -22.43
CA VAL A 30 -23.33 -10.00 -22.33
C VAL A 30 -23.26 -10.61 -23.72
N ARG A 31 -22.07 -10.68 -24.30
CA ARG A 31 -21.83 -11.46 -25.51
C ARG A 31 -21.66 -12.94 -25.14
N PRO A 32 -22.37 -13.89 -25.77
CA PRO A 32 -22.19 -15.30 -25.50
C PRO A 32 -20.83 -15.77 -26.05
N ALA A 33 -20.14 -16.54 -25.21
CA ALA A 33 -18.89 -17.23 -25.53
C ALA A 33 -19.18 -18.46 -26.40
N THR A 34 -19.34 -18.27 -27.72
CA THR A 34 -19.43 -19.36 -28.67
C THR A 34 -19.00 -18.86 -30.06
N GLN A 35 -17.71 -18.68 -30.22
CA GLN A 35 -17.06 -18.68 -31.57
C GLN A 35 -15.54 -18.65 -31.39
N LEU A 36 -14.99 -19.79 -30.99
CA LEU A 36 -13.56 -20.09 -31.16
C LEU A 36 -13.40 -21.58 -31.43
N ALA A 37 -13.98 -22.00 -32.56
CA ALA A 37 -13.72 -23.32 -33.16
C ALA A 37 -13.99 -23.21 -34.65
N ALA A 38 -13.03 -22.77 -35.43
CA ALA A 38 -12.89 -23.06 -36.88
C ALA A 38 -11.83 -22.16 -37.51
N ILE A 39 -10.56 -22.47 -37.33
CA ILE A 39 -9.48 -22.17 -38.27
C ILE A 39 -8.54 -23.37 -38.17
N ASN A 40 -8.73 -24.25 -38.92
CA ASN A 40 -8.42 -24.59 -40.30
C ASN A 40 -7.34 -25.66 -40.38
N LYS A 41 -7.84 -26.85 -40.56
CA LYS A 41 -7.09 -28.00 -41.01
C LYS A 41 -7.23 -28.02 -42.55
N LYS A 42 -6.23 -27.60 -43.24
CA LYS A 42 -6.06 -27.99 -44.65
C LYS A 42 -4.64 -27.77 -45.12
N ASN A 43 -4.16 -28.87 -45.69
CA ASN A 43 -3.12 -28.95 -46.72
C ASN A 43 -1.70 -29.15 -46.18
N ASP A 44 -0.90 -30.05 -46.70
CA ASP A 44 -1.09 -31.11 -47.70
C ASP A 44 0.08 -32.07 -47.58
N ASP A 45 -0.25 -33.33 -47.69
CA ASP A 45 0.35 -34.34 -48.54
C ASP A 45 1.86 -34.49 -48.70
N ASN A 46 2.22 -35.71 -48.33
CA ASN A 46 3.05 -36.61 -49.15
C ASN A 46 4.42 -36.12 -49.59
N SER A 47 5.36 -36.79 -49.05
CA SER A 47 6.52 -37.31 -49.78
C SER A 47 7.74 -37.33 -48.87
N MET A 48 7.94 -38.43 -48.24
CA MET A 48 9.23 -39.06 -47.97
C MET A 48 9.10 -40.15 -46.89
N MET A 49 8.28 -41.11 -47.19
CA MET A 49 8.38 -42.41 -46.58
C MET A 49 8.91 -43.36 -47.63
N SER A 50 10.21 -43.40 -47.77
CA SER A 50 10.90 -44.60 -48.29
C SER A 50 12.38 -44.26 -48.37
N GLN A 51 13.10 -44.76 -47.44
CA GLN A 51 14.52 -45.16 -47.49
C GLN A 51 15.11 -44.92 -46.09
N PHE A 52 15.16 -45.97 -45.35
CA PHE A 52 16.22 -46.39 -44.42
C PHE A 52 15.71 -47.55 -43.56
N ALA A 53 15.33 -48.63 -44.24
CA ALA A 53 15.39 -49.95 -43.62
C ALA A 53 16.81 -50.45 -43.90
N ASN A 54 17.52 -50.75 -42.86
CA ASN A 54 18.74 -51.53 -42.74
C ASN A 54 19.93 -50.75 -42.17
N VAL A 55 20.05 -50.74 -40.88
CA VAL A 55 21.32 -51.09 -40.20
C VAL A 55 20.92 -51.70 -38.85
N ALA A 56 21.10 -52.98 -38.77
CA ALA A 56 21.01 -53.76 -37.54
C ALA A 56 22.24 -53.51 -36.70
N SER A 57 22.02 -53.61 -35.39
CA SER A 57 22.98 -53.87 -34.35
C SER A 57 24.11 -52.89 -34.11
N LEU A 58 23.92 -52.01 -33.13
CA LEU A 58 25.01 -51.62 -32.23
C LEU A 58 24.45 -51.32 -30.82
N SER A 59 24.83 -52.20 -29.91
CA SER A 59 24.97 -52.06 -28.47
C SER A 59 24.29 -50.87 -27.76
N ILE A 60 23.26 -51.23 -26.99
CA ILE A 60 22.67 -50.40 -25.93
C ILE A 60 23.70 -50.16 -24.83
N LEU A 61 24.44 -49.08 -24.89
CA LEU A 61 25.03 -48.47 -23.75
C LEU A 61 24.00 -47.52 -23.14
N ALA A 62 23.24 -48.03 -22.19
CA ALA A 62 22.37 -47.24 -21.36
C ALA A 62 23.21 -46.24 -20.53
N THR A 63 23.53 -45.12 -21.10
CA THR A 63 23.88 -43.96 -20.30
C THR A 63 22.59 -43.45 -19.67
N THR A 64 22.31 -43.88 -18.45
CA THR A 64 21.38 -43.20 -17.56
C THR A 64 21.92 -41.80 -17.34
N LEU A 65 21.56 -40.87 -18.24
CA LEU A 65 21.55 -39.44 -17.93
C LEU A 65 20.60 -39.29 -16.76
N LEU A 66 21.16 -39.26 -15.56
CA LEU A 66 20.51 -38.75 -14.39
C LEU A 66 20.03 -37.32 -14.75
N PHE A 67 18.79 -37.23 -15.20
CA PHE A 67 18.05 -35.99 -15.15
C PHE A 67 17.88 -35.67 -13.66
N ASN A 68 18.93 -35.09 -13.06
CA ASN A 68 18.71 -34.29 -11.90
C ASN A 68 17.86 -33.11 -12.38
N PRO A 69 16.60 -32.98 -11.96
CA PRO A 69 15.93 -31.73 -12.14
C PRO A 69 16.79 -30.70 -11.44
N LEU A 70 17.45 -29.83 -12.21
CA LEU A 70 18.05 -28.64 -11.64
C LEU A 70 16.95 -28.03 -10.80
N PRO A 71 17.19 -27.80 -9.48
CA PRO A 71 16.23 -27.08 -8.70
C PRO A 71 16.02 -25.75 -9.43
N SER A 72 14.87 -25.59 -10.07
CA SER A 72 14.42 -24.28 -10.49
C SER A 72 14.19 -23.52 -9.19
N HIS A 73 15.26 -22.90 -8.70
CA HIS A 73 15.15 -21.85 -7.71
C HIS A 73 14.47 -20.69 -8.43
N ALA A 74 13.18 -20.78 -8.58
CA ALA A 74 12.34 -19.63 -8.54
C ALA A 74 12.33 -19.16 -7.08
N ASP A 75 13.51 -18.82 -6.57
CA ASP A 75 13.63 -17.99 -5.40
C ASP A 75 13.08 -16.65 -5.85
N GLY A 76 11.83 -16.42 -5.54
CA GLY A 76 11.23 -15.08 -5.57
C GLY A 76 11.94 -14.15 -4.59
N GLN A 77 13.25 -14.28 -4.47
CA GLN A 77 14.11 -13.30 -3.86
C GLN A 77 14.10 -12.09 -4.79
N THR A 78 13.07 -11.26 -4.63
CA THR A 78 13.22 -9.86 -4.95
C THR A 78 14.55 -9.46 -4.34
N LYS A 79 15.56 -9.23 -5.19
CA LYS A 79 16.85 -8.70 -4.75
C LYS A 79 16.54 -7.58 -3.79
N GLU A 80 16.98 -7.69 -2.53
CA GLU A 80 16.77 -6.61 -1.58
C GLU A 80 17.22 -5.34 -2.25
N PHE A 81 16.29 -4.40 -2.40
CA PHE A 81 16.60 -3.11 -3.01
C PHE A 81 17.62 -2.44 -2.10
N LYS A 82 18.88 -2.44 -2.52
CA LYS A 82 19.96 -1.77 -1.79
C LYS A 82 19.86 -0.29 -2.07
N LEU A 83 19.47 0.44 -1.04
CA LEU A 83 19.47 1.90 -1.09
C LEU A 83 20.92 2.41 -1.31
N PRO A 84 21.11 3.48 -2.08
CA PRO A 84 22.41 4.10 -2.23
C PRO A 84 22.93 4.59 -0.85
N PRO A 85 24.24 4.75 -0.68
CA PRO A 85 24.78 5.32 0.55
C PRO A 85 24.20 6.73 0.78
N ILE A 86 24.04 7.08 2.07
CA ILE A 86 23.52 8.39 2.46
C ILE A 86 24.62 9.44 2.17
N ASP A 87 24.25 10.51 1.49
CA ASP A 87 25.12 11.68 1.37
C ASP A 87 25.10 12.49 2.67
N GLN A 88 26.08 12.26 3.53
CA GLN A 88 26.23 12.95 4.81
C GLN A 88 26.62 14.43 4.66
N SER A 89 27.07 14.85 3.47
CA SER A 89 27.44 16.24 3.21
C SER A 89 26.25 17.14 2.93
N ASP A 90 25.12 16.56 2.45
CA ASP A 90 23.87 17.27 2.21
C ASP A 90 23.10 17.49 3.51
N LYS A 91 23.35 18.63 4.16
CA LYS A 91 22.65 19.04 5.39
C LYS A 91 21.19 19.44 5.15
N SER A 92 20.82 19.70 3.90
CA SER A 92 19.45 20.11 3.54
C SER A 92 18.50 18.92 3.37
N ARG A 93 18.99 17.69 3.34
CA ARG A 93 18.17 16.49 3.09
C ARG A 93 17.12 16.22 4.17
N CYS A 94 17.37 16.62 5.41
CA CYS A 94 16.44 16.40 6.53
C CYS A 94 15.36 17.50 6.63
N VAL A 95 14.85 17.96 5.51
CA VAL A 95 13.74 18.91 5.44
C VAL A 95 12.52 18.21 4.87
N LEU A 96 11.43 18.18 5.64
CA LEU A 96 10.17 17.61 5.17
C LEU A 96 9.52 18.55 4.16
N ASN A 97 9.32 18.07 2.94
CA ASN A 97 8.68 18.83 1.86
C ASN A 97 7.60 17.99 1.19
N SER A 98 6.44 18.58 0.99
CA SER A 98 5.38 17.97 0.19
C SER A 98 5.77 17.94 -1.27
N SER A 99 5.44 16.84 -1.95
CA SER A 99 5.56 16.80 -3.38
C SER A 99 4.45 17.61 -4.05
N LYS A 100 4.80 18.25 -5.16
CA LYS A 100 3.84 18.96 -6.01
C LYS A 100 3.23 18.08 -7.11
N MET A 101 3.68 16.82 -7.23
CA MET A 101 3.33 15.95 -8.35
C MET A 101 2.32 14.85 -8.00
N GLY A 102 1.80 14.83 -6.78
CA GLY A 102 0.85 13.83 -6.32
C GLY A 102 1.45 12.40 -6.32
N GLN A 103 0.61 11.38 -6.41
CA GLN A 103 1.03 9.97 -6.40
C GLN A 103 2.02 9.59 -7.51
N ALA A 104 2.22 10.43 -8.53
CA ALA A 104 3.24 10.26 -9.56
C ALA A 104 4.67 10.27 -9.00
N ASN A 105 4.85 10.69 -7.76
CA ASN A 105 6.15 10.70 -7.08
C ASN A 105 6.80 9.34 -6.86
N ALA A 106 6.03 8.26 -6.90
CA ALA A 106 6.60 6.91 -6.87
C ALA A 106 7.54 6.61 -8.06
N ALA A 107 7.54 7.47 -9.08
CA ALA A 107 8.41 7.41 -10.27
C ALA A 107 9.48 8.52 -10.27
N ARG A 108 9.85 9.04 -9.11
CA ARG A 108 10.90 10.09 -9.04
C ARG A 108 12.24 9.58 -9.56
N ASP A 109 12.89 10.40 -10.37
CA ASP A 109 14.28 10.19 -10.77
C ASP A 109 15.25 10.33 -9.57
N LYS A 110 14.84 11.06 -8.53
CA LYS A 110 15.59 11.24 -7.29
C LYS A 110 14.79 10.70 -6.09
N LEU A 111 15.40 9.80 -5.34
CA LEU A 111 14.82 9.26 -4.10
C LEU A 111 14.57 10.39 -3.09
N TYR A 112 13.41 10.35 -2.42
CA TYR A 112 13.14 11.23 -1.29
C TYR A 112 13.63 10.55 -0.01
N ASP A 113 14.88 10.82 0.33
CA ASP A 113 15.63 10.11 1.35
C ASP A 113 15.77 10.94 2.63
N LEU A 114 15.04 10.51 3.66
CA LEU A 114 15.05 11.12 4.99
C LEU A 114 15.65 10.16 6.04
N ARG A 115 16.43 9.16 5.62
CA ARG A 115 17.06 8.20 6.54
C ARG A 115 17.89 8.91 7.59
N GLU A 116 17.86 8.40 8.82
CA GLU A 116 18.64 8.90 9.97
C GLU A 116 18.35 10.37 10.31
N CYS A 117 17.25 10.96 9.83
CA CYS A 117 16.86 12.31 10.15
C CYS A 117 16.17 12.37 11.51
N LYS A 118 16.27 13.52 12.19
CA LYS A 118 15.53 13.84 13.40
C LYS A 118 14.41 14.80 13.05
N LEU A 119 13.20 14.28 12.97
CA LEU A 119 12.00 14.98 12.52
C LEU A 119 10.88 14.92 13.56
N SER A 120 11.24 14.76 14.85
CA SER A 120 10.26 14.71 15.93
C SER A 120 9.40 15.97 15.96
N GLY A 121 8.08 15.81 16.11
CA GLY A 121 7.10 16.89 16.15
C GLY A 121 6.91 17.66 14.84
N VAL A 122 7.42 17.13 13.71
CA VAL A 122 7.29 17.77 12.40
C VAL A 122 5.83 17.90 11.98
N LYS A 123 5.51 18.98 11.27
CA LYS A 123 4.18 19.23 10.72
C LYS A 123 4.18 18.86 9.23
N GLY A 124 3.55 17.76 8.90
CA GLY A 124 3.41 17.22 7.55
C GLY A 124 1.96 16.94 7.17
N ALA A 125 0.99 17.62 7.79
CA ALA A 125 -0.42 17.48 7.45
C ALA A 125 -0.65 17.80 5.96
N GLU A 126 -1.48 17.00 5.29
CA GLU A 126 -1.81 17.12 3.87
C GLU A 126 -0.61 16.95 2.90
N PHE A 127 0.57 16.58 3.40
CA PHE A 127 1.75 16.41 2.55
C PHE A 127 1.66 15.12 1.72
N ASP A 128 2.11 15.21 0.47
CA ASP A 128 2.38 14.04 -0.35
C ASP A 128 3.84 13.58 -0.12
N LEU A 129 3.95 12.50 0.64
CA LEU A 129 5.18 11.83 1.02
C LEU A 129 5.28 10.43 0.38
N SER A 130 4.56 10.20 -0.72
CA SER A 130 4.54 8.91 -1.42
C SER A 130 5.95 8.48 -1.84
N GLY A 131 6.32 7.24 -1.55
CA GLY A 131 7.63 6.69 -1.85
C GLY A 131 8.78 7.25 -1.01
N VAL A 132 8.49 7.97 0.07
CA VAL A 132 9.52 8.47 0.99
C VAL A 132 10.29 7.33 1.66
N ILE A 133 11.56 7.55 1.90
CA ILE A 133 12.42 6.61 2.64
C ILE A 133 12.76 7.25 3.99
N MET A 134 12.14 6.71 5.04
CA MET A 134 12.32 7.11 6.44
C MET A 134 12.77 5.90 7.25
N THR A 135 13.93 5.34 6.92
CA THR A 135 14.51 4.24 7.67
C THR A 135 15.45 4.80 8.73
N ASP A 136 15.41 4.23 9.94
CA ASP A 136 16.22 4.66 11.09
C ASP A 136 16.04 6.15 11.43
N THR A 137 14.80 6.66 11.28
CA THR A 137 14.42 8.07 11.44
C THR A 137 13.60 8.26 12.71
N ASP A 138 13.80 9.36 13.41
CA ASP A 138 12.94 9.77 14.54
C ASP A 138 11.89 10.77 14.05
N ILE A 139 10.63 10.33 14.05
CA ILE A 139 9.46 11.10 13.60
C ILE A 139 8.38 11.08 14.70
N SER A 140 8.80 10.95 15.95
CA SER A 140 7.87 10.90 17.09
C SER A 140 7.04 12.18 17.19
N ASN A 141 5.77 12.04 17.61
CA ASN A 141 4.81 13.14 17.78
C ASN A 141 4.60 14.01 16.52
N ALA A 142 4.88 13.48 15.32
CA ALA A 142 4.66 14.20 14.08
C ALA A 142 3.16 14.27 13.74
N ASN A 143 2.76 15.35 13.07
CA ASN A 143 1.41 15.52 12.57
C ASN A 143 1.38 15.21 11.05
N PHE A 144 0.75 14.08 10.69
CA PHE A 144 0.57 13.61 9.31
C PHE A 144 -0.90 13.42 8.93
N ARG A 145 -1.78 14.22 9.55
CA ARG A 145 -3.21 14.18 9.22
C ARG A 145 -3.40 14.46 7.73
N ASP A 146 -4.26 13.67 7.10
CA ASP A 146 -4.60 13.81 5.68
C ASP A 146 -3.40 13.67 4.72
N ALA A 147 -2.23 13.18 5.20
CA ALA A 147 -1.02 13.02 4.39
C ALA A 147 -1.04 11.73 3.55
N GLN A 148 -0.20 11.67 2.51
CA GLN A 148 -0.05 10.52 1.64
C GLN A 148 1.33 9.89 1.80
N PHE A 149 1.37 8.61 2.15
CA PHE A 149 2.57 7.79 2.33
C PHE A 149 2.58 6.54 1.44
N SER A 150 1.85 6.55 0.34
CA SER A 150 1.76 5.41 -0.56
C SER A 150 3.14 4.86 -0.90
N LYS A 151 3.38 3.56 -0.66
CA LYS A 151 4.67 2.87 -0.91
C LYS A 151 5.86 3.44 -0.10
N GLY A 152 5.61 4.05 1.05
CA GLY A 152 6.66 4.57 1.94
C GLY A 152 7.51 3.45 2.56
N TYR A 153 8.82 3.67 2.65
CA TYR A 153 9.75 2.82 3.38
C TYR A 153 9.99 3.42 4.76
N LEU A 154 9.20 2.98 5.75
CA LEU A 154 9.11 3.57 7.09
C LEU A 154 9.67 2.60 8.16
N ARG A 155 10.78 1.93 7.84
CA ARG A 155 11.31 0.81 8.63
C ARG A 155 12.22 1.26 9.74
N ASN A 156 12.25 0.49 10.86
CA ASN A 156 13.16 0.70 11.99
C ASN A 156 13.12 2.13 12.54
N SER A 157 12.00 2.82 12.43
CA SER A 157 11.86 4.24 12.75
C SER A 157 10.94 4.44 13.94
N ASN A 158 11.06 5.60 14.57
CA ASN A 158 10.25 5.96 15.70
C ASN A 158 9.11 6.89 15.29
N PHE A 159 7.88 6.40 15.34
CA PHE A 159 6.64 7.13 15.07
C PHE A 159 5.76 7.27 16.32
N ASP A 160 6.32 7.10 17.52
CA ASP A 160 5.55 7.14 18.74
C ASP A 160 4.74 8.44 18.86
N GLY A 161 3.44 8.29 19.11
CA GLY A 161 2.53 9.43 19.22
C GLY A 161 2.29 10.22 17.94
N ALA A 162 2.73 9.74 16.77
CA ALA A 162 2.44 10.40 15.50
C ALA A 162 0.95 10.28 15.13
N ASP A 163 0.41 11.30 14.47
CA ASP A 163 -0.99 11.37 14.06
C ASP A 163 -1.13 11.19 12.54
N PHE A 164 -1.63 10.02 12.13
CA PHE A 164 -1.96 9.65 10.74
C PHE A 164 -3.47 9.65 10.49
N THR A 165 -4.25 10.44 11.23
CA THR A 165 -5.70 10.53 11.01
C THR A 165 -6.00 10.89 9.55
N ASN A 166 -6.89 10.13 8.90
CA ASN A 166 -7.26 10.27 7.49
C ASN A 166 -6.11 10.07 6.48
N ALA A 167 -4.92 9.62 6.90
CA ALA A 167 -3.79 9.48 5.99
C ALA A 167 -3.95 8.28 5.06
N ILE A 168 -3.37 8.38 3.86
CA ILE A 168 -3.26 7.26 2.90
C ILE A 168 -1.87 6.65 3.03
N VAL A 169 -1.80 5.45 3.63
CA VAL A 169 -0.53 4.76 3.94
C VAL A 169 -0.47 3.40 3.22
N ASP A 170 -1.12 3.28 2.09
CA ASP A 170 -1.22 2.03 1.34
C ASP A 170 0.15 1.53 0.85
N ARG A 171 0.37 0.22 0.94
CA ARG A 171 1.61 -0.46 0.52
C ARG A 171 2.88 0.08 1.19
N ALA A 172 2.76 0.74 2.34
CA ALA A 172 3.89 1.18 3.13
C ALA A 172 4.46 0.05 4.00
N SER A 173 5.67 0.24 4.51
CA SER A 173 6.30 -0.74 5.39
C SER A 173 6.82 -0.09 6.66
N PHE A 174 6.17 -0.41 7.80
CA PHE A 174 6.62 -0.05 9.16
C PHE A 174 7.43 -1.17 9.82
N LYS A 175 7.99 -2.08 9.05
CA LYS A 175 8.73 -3.22 9.59
C LYS A 175 9.75 -2.78 10.64
N GLY A 176 9.63 -3.32 11.87
CA GLY A 176 10.57 -3.06 12.96
C GLY A 176 10.47 -1.66 13.58
N SER A 177 9.47 -0.87 13.23
CA SER A 177 9.30 0.51 13.75
C SER A 177 8.53 0.54 15.06
N SER A 178 8.74 1.59 15.85
CA SER A 178 7.90 1.91 17.00
C SER A 178 6.74 2.80 16.56
N LEU A 179 5.52 2.36 16.93
CA LEU A 179 4.25 3.02 16.64
C LEU A 179 3.41 3.18 17.92
N ARG A 180 4.07 3.29 19.06
CA ARG A 180 3.39 3.34 20.35
C ARG A 180 2.55 4.61 20.44
N GLY A 181 1.27 4.43 20.76
CA GLY A 181 0.35 5.55 20.85
C GLY A 181 0.09 6.30 19.54
N THR A 182 0.51 5.75 18.40
CA THR A 182 0.23 6.31 17.07
C THR A 182 -1.25 6.28 16.77
N ILE A 183 -1.78 7.31 16.10
CA ILE A 183 -3.19 7.40 15.71
C ILE A 183 -3.33 7.14 14.22
N PHE A 184 -4.03 6.06 13.84
CA PHE A 184 -4.40 5.70 12.46
C PHE A 184 -5.90 5.82 12.21
N GLN A 185 -6.58 6.69 12.95
CA GLN A 185 -8.02 6.86 12.84
C GLN A 185 -8.42 7.21 11.40
N ASN A 186 -9.35 6.42 10.83
CA ASN A 186 -9.84 6.60 9.45
C ASN A 186 -8.72 6.56 8.37
N ALA A 187 -7.56 5.97 8.66
CA ALA A 187 -6.46 5.85 7.70
C ALA A 187 -6.67 4.69 6.73
N VAL A 188 -6.11 4.80 5.52
CA VAL A 188 -6.07 3.71 4.53
C VAL A 188 -4.75 2.96 4.67
N LEU A 189 -4.81 1.71 5.14
CA LEU A 189 -3.66 0.86 5.49
C LEU A 189 -3.57 -0.42 4.63
N THR A 190 -4.15 -0.41 3.44
CA THR A 190 -4.15 -1.59 2.55
C THR A 190 -2.75 -2.00 2.13
N ALA A 191 -2.44 -3.28 2.24
CA ALA A 191 -1.12 -3.86 1.94
C ALA A 191 0.03 -3.21 2.73
N THR A 192 -0.26 -2.64 3.90
CA THR A 192 0.73 -2.07 4.80
C THR A 192 1.30 -3.14 5.72
N SER A 193 2.63 -3.22 5.81
CA SER A 193 3.31 -4.19 6.66
C SER A 193 3.64 -3.58 8.02
N PHE A 194 3.20 -4.27 9.09
CA PHE A 194 3.54 -4.01 10.49
C PHE A 194 4.44 -5.11 11.08
N ASP A 195 5.18 -5.85 10.25
CA ASP A 195 6.01 -6.97 10.67
C ASP A 195 7.05 -6.54 11.72
N GLY A 196 6.97 -7.10 12.92
CA GLY A 196 7.88 -6.75 14.03
C GLY A 196 7.77 -5.29 14.49
N ALA A 197 6.75 -4.54 14.09
CA ALA A 197 6.49 -3.22 14.63
C ALA A 197 5.91 -3.29 16.04
N ASP A 198 6.23 -2.32 16.87
CA ASP A 198 5.59 -2.14 18.17
C ASP A 198 4.39 -1.20 18.05
N VAL A 199 3.19 -1.78 18.15
CA VAL A 199 1.91 -1.07 18.01
C VAL A 199 1.16 -0.91 19.33
N GLU A 200 1.85 -1.01 20.47
CA GLU A 200 1.22 -0.86 21.79
C GLU A 200 0.57 0.52 21.91
N ASN A 201 -0.67 0.55 22.40
CA ASN A 201 -1.48 1.76 22.54
C ASN A 201 -1.79 2.50 21.22
N ALA A 202 -1.60 1.91 20.06
CA ALA A 202 -2.00 2.52 18.79
C ALA A 202 -3.53 2.52 18.61
N ASP A 203 -4.06 3.50 17.91
CA ASP A 203 -5.49 3.60 17.57
C ASP A 203 -5.71 3.34 16.08
N PHE A 204 -6.46 2.28 15.76
CA PHE A 204 -6.86 1.90 14.40
C PHE A 204 -8.35 2.12 14.13
N SER A 205 -9.04 2.96 14.93
CA SER A 205 -10.47 3.20 14.79
C SER A 205 -10.82 3.65 13.38
N ASP A 206 -11.80 2.98 12.77
CA ASP A 206 -12.29 3.25 11.42
C ASP A 206 -11.20 3.16 10.31
N ALA A 207 -10.02 2.60 10.62
CA ALA A 207 -8.98 2.40 9.62
C ALA A 207 -9.37 1.32 8.61
N TYR A 208 -9.12 1.57 7.33
CA TYR A 208 -9.34 0.58 6.28
C TYR A 208 -8.11 -0.31 6.13
N ILE A 209 -8.17 -1.49 6.73
CA ILE A 209 -7.12 -2.51 6.70
C ILE A 209 -7.59 -3.68 5.84
N GLY A 210 -6.78 -4.16 4.91
CA GLY A 210 -7.15 -5.31 4.08
C GLY A 210 -7.29 -6.61 4.88
N ASP A 211 -8.14 -7.54 4.43
CA ASP A 211 -8.42 -8.80 5.14
C ASP A 211 -7.18 -9.66 5.45
N PHE A 212 -6.18 -9.61 4.59
CA PHE A 212 -4.92 -10.31 4.82
C PHE A 212 -4.08 -9.58 5.87
N ASP A 213 -4.03 -8.27 5.79
CA ASP A 213 -3.20 -7.42 6.65
C ASP A 213 -3.73 -7.43 8.08
N ILE A 214 -5.05 -7.38 8.27
CA ILE A 214 -5.69 -7.45 9.59
C ILE A 214 -5.37 -8.79 10.28
N ARG A 215 -5.40 -9.92 9.54
CA ARG A 215 -5.04 -11.22 10.12
C ARG A 215 -3.59 -11.29 10.58
N ASN A 216 -2.68 -10.56 9.95
CA ASN A 216 -1.29 -10.48 10.35
C ASN A 216 -1.12 -9.51 11.53
N LEU A 217 -1.79 -8.36 11.50
CA LEU A 217 -1.79 -7.39 12.59
C LEU A 217 -2.31 -8.01 13.88
N CYS A 218 -3.40 -8.79 13.83
CA CYS A 218 -3.97 -9.48 15.00
C CYS A 218 -3.03 -10.53 15.64
N LYS A 219 -1.96 -10.94 14.95
CA LYS A 219 -0.92 -11.83 15.51
C LYS A 219 0.21 -11.06 16.19
N ASN A 220 0.22 -9.75 16.09
CA ASN A 220 1.28 -8.93 16.66
C ASN A 220 1.17 -8.94 18.20
N PRO A 221 2.21 -9.37 18.93
CA PRO A 221 2.17 -9.51 20.37
C PRO A 221 2.05 -8.16 21.13
N THR A 222 2.36 -7.05 20.46
CA THR A 222 2.27 -5.70 21.02
C THR A 222 0.92 -5.03 20.75
N LEU A 223 -0.01 -5.70 20.06
CA LEU A 223 -1.35 -5.18 19.77
C LEU A 223 -2.21 -5.24 21.04
N LYS A 224 -2.00 -4.30 21.95
CA LYS A 224 -2.65 -4.22 23.27
C LYS A 224 -2.60 -2.81 23.82
N GLY A 225 -3.41 -2.58 24.85
CA GLY A 225 -3.44 -1.31 25.58
C GLY A 225 -4.49 -0.36 25.03
N GLU A 226 -4.44 0.88 25.49
CA GLU A 226 -5.39 1.94 25.17
C GLU A 226 -4.63 3.18 24.73
N ASN A 227 -5.08 3.81 23.65
CA ASN A 227 -4.42 5.02 23.13
C ASN A 227 -4.58 6.17 24.13
N PRO A 228 -3.49 6.80 24.59
CA PRO A 228 -3.56 7.82 25.63
C PRO A 228 -4.25 9.12 25.18
N THR A 229 -4.38 9.34 23.89
CA THR A 229 -4.98 10.55 23.30
C THR A 229 -6.46 10.35 22.97
N THR A 230 -6.80 9.20 22.36
CA THR A 230 -8.16 8.93 21.86
C THR A 230 -8.99 8.07 22.80
N GLY A 231 -8.35 7.34 23.72
CA GLY A 231 -9.01 6.37 24.60
C GLY A 231 -9.45 5.08 23.89
N ALA A 232 -9.02 4.86 22.65
CA ALA A 232 -9.35 3.67 21.88
C ALA A 232 -8.55 2.44 22.36
N ASP A 233 -9.22 1.30 22.60
CA ASP A 233 -8.54 0.02 22.80
C ASP A 233 -7.87 -0.43 21.50
N THR A 234 -6.58 -0.73 21.55
CA THR A 234 -5.76 -1.02 20.39
C THR A 234 -6.24 -2.26 19.62
N ALA A 235 -6.56 -3.34 20.33
CA ALA A 235 -6.99 -4.58 19.68
C ALA A 235 -8.41 -4.47 19.12
N LEU A 236 -9.31 -3.81 19.83
CA LEU A 236 -10.69 -3.61 19.39
C LEU A 236 -10.75 -2.65 18.19
N SER A 237 -10.03 -1.55 18.24
CA SER A 237 -9.98 -0.57 17.13
C SER A 237 -9.41 -1.17 15.85
N ALA A 238 -8.46 -2.10 15.96
CA ALA A 238 -7.93 -2.86 14.82
C ALA A 238 -8.89 -3.95 14.31
N GLY A 239 -10.04 -4.16 14.94
CA GLY A 239 -10.99 -5.25 14.58
C GLY A 239 -10.52 -6.64 14.99
N CYS A 240 -9.54 -6.75 15.86
CA CYS A 240 -9.02 -8.01 16.39
C CYS A 240 -9.87 -8.44 17.59
N LEU A 241 -11.06 -8.96 17.32
CA LEU A 241 -11.87 -9.62 18.34
C LEU A 241 -11.13 -10.88 18.80
N GLY A 242 -11.03 -11.07 20.12
CA GLY A 242 -10.40 -12.25 20.70
C GLY A 242 -10.93 -13.57 20.12
N PRO A 243 -10.30 -14.71 20.43
CA PRO A 243 -10.64 -15.99 19.83
C PRO A 243 -12.13 -16.28 19.99
N LYS A 244 -12.83 -16.46 18.84
CA LYS A 244 -14.19 -16.96 18.78
C LYS A 244 -14.24 -18.42 19.18
#